data_6b0fc3aa255546998944f850c87fa36e
#
_entry.id   6b0fc3aa255546998944f850c87fa36e
#
_cell.length_a   1.000
_cell.length_b   1.000
_cell.length_c   1.000
_cell.angle_alpha   90.00
_cell.angle_beta   90.00
_cell.angle_gamma   90.00
#
_symmetry.space_group_name_H-M   'P 1'
#
loop_
_entity.id
_entity.type
_entity.pdbx_description
1 polymer ?
#
loop_
_entity_poly.entity_id
_entity_poly.type
_entity_poly.pdbx_seq_one_letter_code
_entity_poly.pdbx_strand_id
1 'polypeptide(L)'
;MDWFWDGMTIAIGEPAPMALVRQIIAANLKNITVIASGYALDILIASGCVKKTISYLAAGGVGVPVAPSFRKAAESGEIEVWECEEGILTAGLEAAGKGLPFMPCRGGVGTSLPEINEDLKIFQDPFKGETLLAVPAIRPNLTLIHAAISDDYGNVQHCQGPGWLDLFLCRAADRTIVQVESIISNEQVRANPWATTLADVDAVMCFKWGAHPLYSRGEYIQDSNFINEYFAIGTEAYKTGDKEAMEKFLSTYYRNPRSHADYLEVVGLERLLGLREY
;
A
#
# COMPACT_ATOMS: atom_id res chain seq x y z
N MET A 1 2.16 23.09 3.76
CA MET A 1 0.94 22.24 3.69
C MET A 1 1.35 20.85 4.12
N ASP A 2 0.82 20.36 5.21
CA ASP A 2 1.25 19.06 5.74
C ASP A 2 0.77 17.93 4.82
N TRP A 3 1.66 16.98 4.55
CA TRP A 3 1.36 15.81 3.72
C TRP A 3 0.64 14.72 4.51
N PHE A 4 0.88 14.67 5.82
CA PHE A 4 0.36 13.63 6.71
C PHE A 4 -0.36 14.26 7.90
N TRP A 5 -1.51 13.68 8.28
CA TRP A 5 -2.28 14.05 9.46
C TRP A 5 -3.06 12.85 10.01
N ASP A 6 -3.42 12.88 11.26
CA ASP A 6 -4.21 11.83 11.90
C ASP A 6 -5.62 11.71 11.28
N GLY A 7 -6.08 10.49 11.11
CA GLY A 7 -7.40 10.20 10.56
C GLY A 7 -7.52 10.26 9.04
N MET A 8 -6.44 10.57 8.31
CA MET A 8 -6.47 10.60 6.85
C MET A 8 -6.63 9.20 6.24
N THR A 9 -7.08 9.14 4.99
CA THR A 9 -7.09 7.92 4.18
C THR A 9 -5.86 7.90 3.28
N ILE A 10 -5.02 6.86 3.45
CA ILE A 10 -3.79 6.65 2.67
C ILE A 10 -3.92 5.38 1.84
N ALA A 11 -3.68 5.48 0.54
CA ALA A 11 -3.56 4.34 -0.34
C ALA A 11 -2.09 4.05 -0.66
N ILE A 12 -1.73 2.78 -0.72
CA ILE A 12 -0.36 2.33 -0.92
C ILE A 12 -0.33 1.36 -2.09
N GLY A 13 0.46 1.69 -3.12
CA GLY A 13 0.65 0.87 -4.32
C GLY A 13 1.52 -0.37 -4.08
N GLU A 14 1.70 -1.16 -5.12
CA GLU A 14 2.47 -2.42 -5.11
C GLU A 14 3.53 -2.44 -6.22
N PRO A 15 4.82 -2.62 -5.86
CA PRO A 15 5.37 -2.77 -4.52
C PRO A 15 5.23 -1.50 -3.68
N ALA A 16 5.08 -1.67 -2.37
CA ALA A 16 4.87 -0.52 -1.49
C ALA A 16 6.14 0.36 -1.36
N PRO A 17 5.98 1.69 -1.31
CA PRO A 17 7.07 2.65 -1.06
C PRO A 17 7.47 2.64 0.41
N MET A 18 8.24 1.64 0.82
CA MET A 18 8.51 1.35 2.23
C MET A 18 9.30 2.46 2.94
N ALA A 19 10.07 3.30 2.24
CA ALA A 19 10.70 4.45 2.87
C ALA A 19 9.65 5.48 3.34
N LEU A 20 8.57 5.69 2.57
CA LEU A 20 7.44 6.53 2.96
C LEU A 20 6.58 5.87 4.05
N VAL A 21 6.37 4.55 3.98
CA VAL A 21 5.68 3.80 5.04
C VAL A 21 6.41 3.93 6.38
N ARG A 22 7.74 3.89 6.38
CA ARG A 22 8.56 4.17 7.58
C ARG A 22 8.33 5.57 8.14
N GLN A 23 8.16 6.58 7.28
CA GLN A 23 7.86 7.94 7.74
C GLN A 23 6.49 8.04 8.43
N ILE A 24 5.47 7.33 7.95
CA ILE A 24 4.15 7.25 8.61
C ILE A 24 4.33 6.70 10.03
N ILE A 25 5.09 5.61 10.18
CA ILE A 25 5.33 4.97 11.48
C ILE A 25 6.18 5.85 12.39
N ALA A 26 7.26 6.45 11.86
CA ALA A 26 8.13 7.35 12.62
C ALA A 26 7.42 8.63 13.08
N ALA A 27 6.52 9.17 12.26
CA ALA A 27 5.66 10.30 12.63
C ALA A 27 4.56 9.92 13.64
N ASN A 28 4.42 8.63 13.94
CA ASN A 28 3.44 8.08 14.88
C ASN A 28 1.99 8.52 14.56
N LEU A 29 1.65 8.55 13.26
CA LEU A 29 0.29 8.88 12.82
C LEU A 29 -0.73 7.95 13.47
N LYS A 30 -1.91 8.49 13.75
CA LYS A 30 -2.98 7.76 14.43
C LYS A 30 -4.28 7.78 13.64
N ASN A 31 -5.06 6.73 13.87
CA ASN A 31 -6.43 6.61 13.35
C ASN A 31 -6.54 6.68 11.82
N ILE A 32 -5.48 6.33 11.09
CA ILE A 32 -5.53 6.37 9.63
C ILE A 32 -6.41 5.25 9.07
N THR A 33 -7.06 5.55 7.92
CA THR A 33 -7.66 4.52 7.06
C THR A 33 -6.63 4.13 6.00
N VAL A 34 -6.37 2.84 5.84
CA VAL A 34 -5.35 2.34 4.91
C VAL A 34 -5.97 1.49 3.81
N ILE A 35 -5.64 1.81 2.55
CA ILE A 35 -5.88 0.96 1.39
C ILE A 35 -4.53 0.35 1.01
N ALA A 36 -4.30 -0.89 1.39
CA ALA A 36 -3.04 -1.60 1.15
C ALA A 36 -3.24 -3.11 1.25
N SER A 37 -2.21 -3.87 0.90
CA SER A 37 -2.17 -5.31 1.03
C SER A 37 -0.87 -5.79 1.67
N GLY A 38 -0.81 -7.06 2.02
CA GLY A 38 0.39 -7.79 2.40
C GLY A 38 1.19 -7.16 3.54
N TYR A 39 2.52 -7.15 3.36
CA TYR A 39 3.47 -6.69 4.38
C TYR A 39 3.25 -5.22 4.80
N ALA A 40 2.99 -4.32 3.84
CA ALA A 40 2.82 -2.90 4.14
C ALA A 40 1.58 -2.63 5.02
N LEU A 41 0.48 -3.34 4.77
CA LEU A 41 -0.71 -3.27 5.62
C LEU A 41 -0.41 -3.78 7.03
N ASP A 42 0.20 -4.98 7.13
CA ASP A 42 0.40 -5.64 8.42
C ASP A 42 1.35 -4.86 9.34
N ILE A 43 2.45 -4.29 8.80
CA ILE A 43 3.39 -3.49 9.59
C ILE A 43 2.78 -2.17 10.08
N LEU A 44 1.91 -1.54 9.30
CA LEU A 44 1.18 -0.34 9.72
C LEU A 44 0.19 -0.65 10.85
N ILE A 45 -0.49 -1.80 10.78
CA ILE A 45 -1.35 -2.27 11.87
C ILE A 45 -0.51 -2.60 13.11
N ALA A 46 0.58 -3.36 12.96
CA ALA A 46 1.49 -3.69 14.07
C ALA A 46 2.04 -2.45 14.78
N SER A 47 2.27 -1.37 14.03
CA SER A 47 2.77 -0.09 14.59
C SER A 47 1.72 0.71 15.36
N GLY A 48 0.42 0.34 15.28
CA GLY A 48 -0.68 1.04 15.95
C GLY A 48 -1.10 2.34 15.26
N CYS A 49 -0.86 2.48 13.95
CA CYS A 49 -1.26 3.63 13.16
C CYS A 49 -2.70 3.52 12.63
N VAL A 50 -3.17 2.30 12.36
CA VAL A 50 -4.40 2.02 11.59
C VAL A 50 -5.62 1.96 12.49
N LYS A 51 -6.69 2.64 12.09
CA LYS A 51 -8.03 2.52 12.67
C LYS A 51 -8.98 1.73 11.79
N LYS A 52 -8.83 1.89 10.47
CA LYS A 52 -9.68 1.24 9.47
C LYS A 52 -8.84 0.76 8.29
N THR A 53 -9.17 -0.37 7.73
CA THR A 53 -8.60 -0.83 6.47
C THR A 53 -9.68 -1.09 5.43
N ILE A 54 -9.36 -0.72 4.18
CA ILE A 54 -10.08 -1.14 2.98
C ILE A 54 -9.12 -2.09 2.27
N SER A 55 -9.34 -3.39 2.39
CA SER A 55 -8.39 -4.37 1.87
C SER A 55 -9.13 -5.57 1.26
N TYR A 56 -8.69 -5.94 0.08
CA TYR A 56 -9.12 -7.15 -0.64
C TYR A 56 -8.25 -8.36 -0.27
N LEU A 57 -7.04 -8.13 0.27
CA LEU A 57 -6.07 -9.17 0.57
C LEU A 57 -5.18 -8.78 1.75
N ALA A 58 -5.35 -9.45 2.86
CA ALA A 58 -4.47 -9.34 4.04
C ALA A 58 -3.59 -10.59 4.18
N ALA A 59 -2.92 -10.99 3.08
CA ALA A 59 -2.04 -12.15 3.08
C ALA A 59 -0.75 -11.89 3.86
N GLY A 60 -0.26 -12.91 4.53
CA GLY A 60 1.08 -12.96 5.08
C GLY A 60 2.12 -13.40 4.03
N GLY A 61 3.28 -13.81 4.50
CA GLY A 61 4.32 -14.40 3.66
C GLY A 61 4.04 -15.85 3.29
N VAL A 62 5.05 -16.52 2.73
CA VAL A 62 4.96 -17.94 2.38
C VAL A 62 4.63 -18.77 3.63
N GLY A 63 3.57 -19.57 3.56
CA GLY A 63 3.09 -20.37 4.68
C GLY A 63 2.30 -19.61 5.75
N VAL A 64 2.05 -18.33 5.56
CA VAL A 64 1.23 -17.49 6.44
C VAL A 64 0.05 -16.95 5.63
N PRO A 65 -1.09 -17.66 5.60
CA PRO A 65 -2.21 -17.31 4.72
C PRO A 65 -2.87 -15.96 5.07
N VAL A 66 -2.89 -15.60 6.35
CA VAL A 66 -3.41 -14.30 6.83
C VAL A 66 -2.32 -13.61 7.65
N ALA A 67 -2.08 -12.34 7.36
CA ALA A 67 -1.11 -11.52 8.06
C ALA A 67 -1.45 -11.41 9.55
N PRO A 68 -0.50 -11.69 10.46
CA PRO A 68 -0.81 -11.96 11.87
C PRO A 68 -1.27 -10.73 12.65
N SER A 69 -0.74 -9.54 12.35
CA SER A 69 -1.15 -8.31 13.04
C SER A 69 -2.54 -7.89 12.58
N PHE A 70 -2.82 -8.00 11.27
CA PHE A 70 -4.16 -7.81 10.73
C PHE A 70 -5.16 -8.75 11.38
N ARG A 71 -4.85 -10.06 11.40
CA ARG A 71 -5.72 -11.07 11.98
C ARG A 71 -6.06 -10.75 13.43
N LYS A 72 -5.03 -10.47 14.25
CA LYS A 72 -5.22 -10.14 15.66
C LYS A 72 -6.09 -8.91 15.86
N ALA A 73 -5.80 -7.84 15.13
CA ALA A 73 -6.50 -6.57 15.26
C ALA A 73 -7.96 -6.66 14.77
N ALA A 74 -8.22 -7.41 13.69
CA ALA A 74 -9.57 -7.65 13.19
C ALA A 74 -10.40 -8.51 14.14
N GLU A 75 -9.85 -9.64 14.63
CA GLU A 75 -10.54 -10.54 15.57
C GLU A 75 -10.84 -9.88 16.93
N SER A 76 -9.97 -8.95 17.38
CA SER A 76 -10.17 -8.22 18.63
C SER A 76 -11.05 -6.96 18.49
N GLY A 77 -11.40 -6.56 17.27
CA GLY A 77 -12.12 -5.30 17.00
C GLY A 77 -11.27 -4.04 17.20
N GLU A 78 -9.93 -4.17 17.26
CA GLU A 78 -9.00 -3.03 17.36
C GLU A 78 -9.01 -2.17 16.10
N ILE A 79 -9.23 -2.80 14.94
CA ILE A 79 -9.41 -2.11 13.65
C ILE A 79 -10.77 -2.43 13.05
N GLU A 80 -11.29 -1.49 12.27
CA GLU A 80 -12.44 -1.69 11.39
C GLU A 80 -11.96 -2.23 10.04
N VAL A 81 -12.62 -3.28 9.55
CA VAL A 81 -12.35 -3.83 8.21
C VAL A 81 -13.53 -3.51 7.30
N TRP A 82 -13.28 -2.73 6.26
CA TRP A 82 -14.22 -2.54 5.17
C TRP A 82 -14.05 -3.68 4.17
N GLU A 83 -14.89 -4.68 4.31
CA GLU A 83 -14.82 -5.92 3.53
C GLU A 83 -15.09 -5.66 2.04
N CYS A 84 -14.17 -6.09 1.19
CA CYS A 84 -14.32 -6.03 -0.26
C CYS A 84 -13.52 -7.14 -0.96
N GLU A 85 -13.74 -7.26 -2.25
CA GLU A 85 -12.88 -8.02 -3.18
C GLU A 85 -12.29 -7.05 -4.23
N GLU A 86 -11.39 -7.55 -5.07
CA GLU A 86 -10.62 -6.71 -6.01
C GLU A 86 -11.50 -5.87 -6.95
N GLY A 87 -12.57 -6.46 -7.49
CA GLY A 87 -13.49 -5.76 -8.41
C GLY A 87 -14.31 -4.69 -7.72
N ILE A 88 -14.67 -4.90 -6.45
CA ILE A 88 -15.36 -3.90 -5.62
C ILE A 88 -14.41 -2.73 -5.32
N LEU A 89 -13.16 -3.03 -4.91
CA LEU A 89 -12.17 -2.00 -4.65
C LEU A 89 -11.90 -1.14 -5.89
N THR A 90 -11.65 -1.79 -7.04
CA THR A 90 -11.39 -1.07 -8.29
C THR A 90 -12.59 -0.26 -8.75
N ALA A 91 -13.82 -0.75 -8.61
CA ALA A 91 -15.04 -0.01 -8.93
C ALA A 91 -15.15 1.27 -8.08
N GLY A 92 -14.88 1.19 -6.77
CA GLY A 92 -14.90 2.35 -5.89
C GLY A 92 -13.82 3.39 -6.22
N LEU A 93 -12.60 2.93 -6.53
CA LEU A 93 -11.51 3.82 -6.98
C LEU A 93 -11.83 4.48 -8.33
N GLU A 94 -12.38 3.72 -9.30
CA GLU A 94 -12.81 4.27 -10.58
C GLU A 94 -13.93 5.30 -10.43
N ALA A 95 -14.90 5.06 -9.55
CA ALA A 95 -15.94 6.04 -9.23
C ALA A 95 -15.31 7.37 -8.77
N ALA A 96 -14.37 7.30 -7.82
CA ALA A 96 -13.66 8.47 -7.34
C ALA A 96 -12.87 9.18 -8.44
N GLY A 97 -12.08 8.44 -9.23
CA GLY A 97 -11.27 8.99 -10.32
C GLY A 97 -12.08 9.61 -11.45
N LYS A 98 -13.35 9.20 -11.62
CA LYS A 98 -14.30 9.76 -12.59
C LYS A 98 -15.19 10.86 -11.99
N GLY A 99 -15.07 11.18 -10.71
CA GLY A 99 -15.93 12.12 -10.02
C GLY A 99 -17.38 11.65 -9.85
N LEU A 100 -17.61 10.33 -9.89
CA LEU A 100 -18.91 9.71 -9.72
C LEU A 100 -19.16 9.38 -8.24
N PRO A 101 -20.42 9.40 -7.76
CA PRO A 101 -20.73 9.03 -6.39
C PRO A 101 -20.59 7.51 -6.13
N PHE A 102 -20.77 6.69 -7.15
CA PHE A 102 -20.63 5.22 -7.10
C PHE A 102 -20.35 4.64 -8.47
N MET A 103 -19.93 3.36 -8.51
CA MET A 103 -19.79 2.57 -9.73
C MET A 103 -20.58 1.27 -9.62
N PRO A 104 -21.31 0.84 -10.67
CA PRO A 104 -21.91 -0.49 -10.75
C PRO A 104 -20.84 -1.58 -10.79
N CYS A 105 -21.04 -2.67 -10.01
CA CYS A 105 -20.15 -3.81 -9.98
C CYS A 105 -20.95 -5.11 -9.98
N ARG A 106 -20.46 -6.15 -10.66
CA ARG A 106 -21.03 -7.51 -10.58
C ARG A 106 -20.41 -8.34 -9.47
N GLY A 107 -19.17 -7.99 -9.07
CA GLY A 107 -18.48 -8.65 -7.96
C GLY A 107 -19.30 -8.56 -6.68
N GLY A 108 -19.31 -9.63 -5.89
CA GLY A 108 -20.06 -9.70 -4.64
C GLY A 108 -21.58 -9.95 -4.75
N VAL A 109 -22.19 -9.90 -5.93
CA VAL A 109 -23.61 -10.25 -6.12
C VAL A 109 -23.83 -11.74 -5.82
N GLY A 110 -24.80 -12.03 -4.95
CA GLY A 110 -25.07 -13.41 -4.51
C GLY A 110 -24.13 -13.94 -3.43
N THR A 111 -23.28 -13.10 -2.87
CA THR A 111 -22.45 -13.39 -1.68
C THR A 111 -22.99 -12.69 -0.45
N SER A 112 -22.40 -12.97 0.72
CA SER A 112 -22.70 -12.25 1.96
C SER A 112 -22.08 -10.86 2.06
N LEU A 113 -21.24 -10.42 1.10
CA LEU A 113 -20.56 -9.12 1.16
C LEU A 113 -21.52 -7.94 1.36
N PRO A 114 -22.65 -7.80 0.64
CA PRO A 114 -23.60 -6.71 0.87
C PRO A 114 -24.33 -6.77 2.22
N GLU A 115 -24.32 -7.92 2.88
CA GLU A 115 -24.90 -8.11 4.22
C GLU A 115 -23.90 -7.69 5.32
N ILE A 116 -22.60 -7.90 5.06
CA ILE A 116 -21.51 -7.58 5.99
C ILE A 116 -21.09 -6.12 5.86
N ASN A 117 -21.03 -5.60 4.62
CA ASN A 117 -20.63 -4.24 4.31
C ASN A 117 -21.86 -3.41 3.90
N GLU A 118 -22.38 -2.65 4.86
CA GLU A 118 -23.59 -1.84 4.67
C GLU A 118 -23.46 -0.72 3.64
N ASP A 119 -22.24 -0.34 3.23
CA ASP A 119 -22.03 0.66 2.19
C ASP A 119 -22.31 0.12 0.78
N LEU A 120 -22.25 -1.21 0.61
CA LEU A 120 -22.57 -1.88 -0.64
C LEU A 120 -24.07 -2.04 -0.80
N LYS A 121 -24.67 -1.49 -1.86
CA LYS A 121 -26.10 -1.54 -2.09
C LYS A 121 -26.45 -2.37 -3.31
N ILE A 122 -27.36 -3.34 -3.16
CA ILE A 122 -27.92 -4.07 -4.29
C ILE A 122 -28.94 -3.20 -5.02
N PHE A 123 -28.87 -3.16 -6.34
CA PHE A 123 -29.86 -2.48 -7.18
C PHE A 123 -30.08 -3.21 -8.51
N GLN A 124 -31.13 -2.83 -9.21
CA GLN A 124 -31.43 -3.31 -10.57
C GLN A 124 -30.96 -2.26 -11.57
N ASP A 125 -30.16 -2.67 -12.59
CA ASP A 125 -29.76 -1.74 -13.63
C ASP A 125 -30.97 -1.25 -14.44
N PRO A 126 -31.01 0.03 -14.84
CA PRO A 126 -32.19 0.61 -15.46
C PRO A 126 -32.43 0.19 -16.90
N PHE A 127 -31.50 -0.52 -17.55
CA PHE A 127 -31.58 -0.90 -18.96
C PHE A 127 -32.06 -2.32 -19.18
N LYS A 128 -31.61 -3.27 -18.37
CA LYS A 128 -31.91 -4.69 -18.51
C LYS A 128 -32.49 -5.33 -17.25
N GLY A 129 -32.49 -4.59 -16.14
CA GLY A 129 -32.93 -5.09 -14.85
C GLY A 129 -31.99 -6.14 -14.22
N GLU A 130 -30.71 -6.12 -14.61
CA GLU A 130 -29.72 -7.01 -14.01
C GLU A 130 -29.42 -6.59 -12.56
N THR A 131 -29.24 -7.57 -11.68
CA THR A 131 -28.85 -7.31 -10.29
C THR A 131 -27.36 -6.95 -10.23
N LEU A 132 -27.05 -5.78 -9.67
CA LEU A 132 -25.69 -5.25 -9.50
C LEU A 132 -25.50 -4.72 -8.09
N LEU A 133 -24.24 -4.50 -7.70
CA LEU A 133 -23.85 -3.68 -6.55
C LEU A 133 -23.57 -2.25 -6.97
N ALA A 134 -24.08 -1.30 -6.21
CA ALA A 134 -23.61 0.09 -6.22
C ALA A 134 -22.46 0.21 -5.21
N VAL A 135 -21.25 0.40 -5.69
CA VAL A 135 -20.04 0.54 -4.89
C VAL A 135 -19.76 2.02 -4.72
N PRO A 136 -19.74 2.57 -3.50
CA PRO A 136 -19.49 4.00 -3.28
C PRO A 136 -18.08 4.39 -3.73
N ALA A 137 -17.89 5.66 -4.08
CA ALA A 137 -16.59 6.20 -4.44
C ALA A 137 -15.61 6.08 -3.26
N ILE A 138 -14.45 5.47 -3.49
CA ILE A 138 -13.34 5.35 -2.55
C ILE A 138 -12.29 6.38 -2.93
N ARG A 139 -12.18 7.47 -2.15
CA ARG A 139 -11.27 8.59 -2.41
C ARG A 139 -10.21 8.70 -1.33
N PRO A 140 -8.97 8.26 -1.60
CA PRO A 140 -7.85 8.50 -0.69
C PRO A 140 -7.49 9.99 -0.62
N ASN A 141 -7.07 10.47 0.54
CA ASN A 141 -6.46 11.80 0.66
C ASN A 141 -5.05 11.83 0.06
N LEU A 142 -4.36 10.69 0.16
CA LEU A 142 -3.00 10.55 -0.33
C LEU A 142 -2.77 9.14 -0.88
N THR A 143 -2.18 9.08 -2.06
CA THR A 143 -1.64 7.83 -2.63
C THR A 143 -0.12 7.87 -2.60
N LEU A 144 0.46 6.76 -2.18
CA LEU A 144 1.90 6.52 -2.14
C LEU A 144 2.25 5.39 -3.11
N ILE A 145 3.08 5.68 -4.11
CA ILE A 145 3.49 4.73 -5.16
C ILE A 145 5.00 4.55 -5.12
N HIS A 146 5.49 3.36 -5.49
CA HIS A 146 6.88 3.10 -5.76
C HIS A 146 7.10 2.82 -7.25
N ALA A 147 8.12 3.46 -7.83
CA ALA A 147 8.53 3.23 -9.20
C ALA A 147 10.06 3.20 -9.33
N ALA A 148 10.59 2.81 -10.49
CA ALA A 148 12.03 2.74 -10.71
C ALA A 148 12.63 4.13 -10.85
N ILE A 149 12.08 4.96 -11.75
CA ILE A 149 12.66 6.27 -12.10
C ILE A 149 11.59 7.33 -12.31
N SER A 150 11.99 8.59 -12.13
CA SER A 150 11.21 9.77 -12.52
C SER A 150 12.17 10.87 -12.96
N ASP A 151 11.65 11.89 -13.63
CA ASP A 151 12.33 13.18 -13.78
C ASP A 151 11.85 14.21 -12.74
N ASP A 152 12.43 15.39 -12.76
CA ASP A 152 12.07 16.50 -11.85
C ASP A 152 10.68 17.08 -12.12
N TYR A 153 10.04 16.69 -13.21
CA TYR A 153 8.68 17.13 -13.59
C TYR A 153 7.59 16.15 -13.19
N GLY A 154 7.96 15.01 -12.57
CA GLY A 154 7.00 13.99 -12.16
C GLY A 154 6.55 13.05 -13.29
N ASN A 155 7.33 12.93 -14.36
CA ASN A 155 7.12 11.88 -15.36
C ASN A 155 7.75 10.58 -14.86
N VAL A 156 6.92 9.65 -14.45
CA VAL A 156 7.32 8.41 -13.78
C VAL A 156 7.38 7.25 -14.75
N GLN A 157 8.43 6.45 -14.68
CA GLN A 157 8.58 5.23 -15.47
C GLN A 157 8.81 4.03 -14.54
N HIS A 158 7.94 3.02 -14.67
CA HIS A 158 8.11 1.72 -14.05
C HIS A 158 8.90 0.81 -14.99
N CYS A 159 9.91 0.11 -14.49
CA CYS A 159 10.80 -0.71 -15.32
C CYS A 159 10.06 -1.86 -16.03
N GLN A 160 9.09 -2.47 -15.37
CA GLN A 160 8.30 -3.61 -15.87
C GLN A 160 6.78 -3.36 -15.77
N GLY A 161 6.38 -2.10 -15.82
CA GLY A 161 5.00 -1.65 -15.65
C GLY A 161 4.61 -1.37 -14.19
N PRO A 162 3.53 -0.60 -13.98
CA PRO A 162 3.01 -0.26 -12.67
C PRO A 162 2.41 -1.46 -11.95
N GLY A 163 2.21 -1.34 -10.65
CA GLY A 163 1.34 -2.23 -9.91
C GLY A 163 -0.08 -2.18 -10.47
N TRP A 164 -0.82 -3.28 -10.36
CA TRP A 164 -2.13 -3.39 -11.01
C TRP A 164 -3.16 -2.36 -10.49
N LEU A 165 -3.02 -1.91 -9.23
CA LEU A 165 -3.86 -0.86 -8.64
C LEU A 165 -3.32 0.56 -8.82
N ASP A 166 -2.03 0.76 -9.11
CA ASP A 166 -1.36 2.06 -9.03
C ASP A 166 -2.09 3.16 -9.81
N LEU A 167 -2.52 2.85 -11.03
CA LEU A 167 -3.24 3.81 -11.88
C LEU A 167 -4.62 4.19 -11.31
N PHE A 168 -5.32 3.23 -10.70
CA PHE A 168 -6.62 3.48 -10.06
C PHE A 168 -6.44 4.34 -8.81
N LEU A 169 -5.42 4.02 -7.98
CA LEU A 169 -5.10 4.74 -6.76
C LEU A 169 -4.73 6.20 -7.05
N CYS A 170 -3.83 6.43 -8.03
CA CYS A 170 -3.43 7.79 -8.40
C CYS A 170 -4.59 8.64 -8.92
N ARG A 171 -5.48 8.06 -9.72
CA ARG A 171 -6.64 8.79 -10.27
C ARG A 171 -7.72 9.06 -9.22
N ALA A 172 -7.82 8.23 -8.20
CA ALA A 172 -8.82 8.34 -7.15
C ALA A 172 -8.44 9.33 -6.05
N ALA A 173 -7.15 9.52 -5.82
CA ALA A 173 -6.63 10.31 -4.70
C ALA A 173 -6.73 11.82 -4.89
N ASP A 174 -6.75 12.55 -3.78
CA ASP A 174 -6.62 14.01 -3.80
C ASP A 174 -5.18 14.44 -4.14
N ARG A 175 -4.16 13.63 -3.72
CA ARG A 175 -2.74 13.86 -3.99
C ARG A 175 -1.98 12.55 -4.13
N THR A 176 -0.86 12.59 -4.89
CA THR A 176 0.01 11.44 -5.12
C THR A 176 1.47 11.80 -4.85
N ILE A 177 2.14 11.00 -4.01
CA ILE A 177 3.59 11.02 -3.86
C ILE A 177 4.16 9.75 -4.50
N VAL A 178 5.14 9.91 -5.39
CA VAL A 178 5.85 8.79 -5.96
C VAL A 178 7.27 8.73 -5.38
N GLN A 179 7.59 7.58 -4.81
CA GLN A 179 8.94 7.24 -4.39
C GLN A 179 9.65 6.52 -5.53
N VAL A 180 10.85 6.94 -5.86
CA VAL A 180 11.64 6.33 -6.94
C VAL A 180 13.03 5.93 -6.45
N GLU A 181 13.66 5.01 -7.18
CA GLU A 181 15.05 4.60 -6.95
C GLU A 181 16.03 5.61 -7.53
N SER A 182 15.66 6.33 -8.59
CA SER A 182 16.54 7.32 -9.24
C SER A 182 15.75 8.45 -9.91
N ILE A 183 16.30 9.65 -9.85
CA ILE A 183 15.87 10.78 -10.68
C ILE A 183 16.78 10.83 -11.92
N ILE A 184 16.18 10.94 -13.11
CA ILE A 184 16.87 11.06 -14.40
C ILE A 184 16.49 12.37 -15.08
N SER A 185 17.23 12.75 -16.13
CA SER A 185 16.89 13.97 -16.87
C SER A 185 15.61 13.82 -17.67
N ASN A 186 14.89 14.93 -17.88
CA ASN A 186 13.71 14.94 -18.76
C ASN A 186 14.04 14.49 -20.19
N GLU A 187 15.25 14.74 -20.69
CA GLU A 187 15.69 14.26 -22.00
C GLU A 187 15.73 12.72 -22.06
N GLN A 188 16.20 12.08 -20.99
CA GLN A 188 16.21 10.62 -20.90
C GLN A 188 14.78 10.04 -20.86
N VAL A 189 13.84 10.67 -20.14
CA VAL A 189 12.43 10.28 -20.16
C VAL A 189 11.84 10.45 -21.55
N ARG A 190 12.10 11.58 -22.21
CA ARG A 190 11.63 11.87 -23.58
C ARG A 190 12.23 10.98 -24.64
N ALA A 191 13.39 10.38 -24.41
CA ALA A 191 13.96 9.39 -25.31
C ALA A 191 13.10 8.09 -25.39
N ASN A 192 12.33 7.78 -24.34
CA ASN A 192 11.40 6.67 -24.32
C ASN A 192 10.05 7.08 -23.66
N PRO A 193 9.26 7.92 -24.31
CA PRO A 193 8.06 8.50 -23.72
C PRO A 193 6.97 7.45 -23.45
N TRP A 194 6.97 6.34 -24.18
CA TRP A 194 6.00 5.25 -24.02
C TRP A 194 6.20 4.45 -22.71
N ALA A 195 7.36 4.57 -22.08
CA ALA A 195 7.62 3.97 -20.77
C ALA A 195 7.04 4.79 -19.61
N THR A 196 6.60 6.04 -19.86
CA THR A 196 5.96 6.89 -18.86
C THR A 196 4.59 6.35 -18.52
N THR A 197 4.43 5.95 -17.26
CA THR A 197 3.24 5.28 -16.74
C THR A 197 2.37 6.21 -15.91
N LEU A 198 2.98 7.17 -15.22
CA LEU A 198 2.32 8.22 -14.47
C LEU A 198 2.94 9.57 -14.86
N ALA A 199 2.11 10.58 -14.90
CA ALA A 199 2.50 11.98 -15.04
C ALA A 199 1.56 12.82 -14.16
N ASP A 200 1.96 14.05 -13.88
CA ASP A 200 1.16 14.96 -13.07
C ASP A 200 0.97 14.45 -11.61
N VAL A 201 2.08 13.99 -11.03
CA VAL A 201 2.13 13.62 -9.62
C VAL A 201 2.52 14.83 -8.77
N ASP A 202 2.02 14.90 -7.52
CA ASP A 202 2.20 16.08 -6.68
C ASP A 202 3.60 16.19 -6.07
N ALA A 203 4.28 15.07 -5.88
CA ALA A 203 5.66 15.04 -5.40
C ALA A 203 6.39 13.76 -5.82
N VAL A 204 7.71 13.90 -6.03
CA VAL A 204 8.62 12.78 -6.26
C VAL A 204 9.69 12.78 -5.18
N MET A 205 9.92 11.61 -4.58
CA MET A 205 10.92 11.38 -3.54
C MET A 205 11.91 10.30 -4.01
N CYS A 206 13.20 10.61 -4.01
CA CYS A 206 14.23 9.65 -4.41
C CYS A 206 14.83 8.97 -3.18
N PHE A 207 14.63 7.66 -3.08
CA PHE A 207 15.18 6.81 -2.03
C PHE A 207 15.72 5.52 -2.63
N LYS A 208 17.02 5.41 -2.81
CA LYS A 208 17.64 4.14 -3.24
C LYS A 208 17.35 3.05 -2.21
N TRP A 209 16.98 1.85 -2.66
CA TRP A 209 16.46 0.77 -1.81
C TRP A 209 15.16 1.15 -1.06
N GLY A 210 14.40 2.07 -1.63
CA GLY A 210 13.23 2.64 -0.97
C GLY A 210 12.09 1.65 -0.73
N ALA A 211 11.94 0.64 -1.59
CA ALA A 211 10.93 -0.41 -1.41
C ALA A 211 11.36 -1.54 -0.46
N HIS A 212 12.65 -1.63 -0.07
CA HIS A 212 13.10 -2.68 0.85
C HIS A 212 12.26 -2.72 2.14
N PRO A 213 11.77 -3.90 2.59
CA PRO A 213 12.16 -5.27 2.23
C PRO A 213 11.41 -5.87 1.01
N LEU A 214 10.52 -5.11 0.37
CA LEU A 214 9.89 -5.51 -0.87
C LEU A 214 10.87 -5.34 -2.04
N TYR A 215 10.41 -5.67 -3.24
CA TYR A 215 11.21 -5.58 -4.46
C TYR A 215 11.07 -4.21 -5.14
N SER A 216 12.03 -3.87 -6.01
CA SER A 216 11.90 -2.83 -7.02
C SER A 216 12.23 -3.44 -8.37
N ARG A 217 11.23 -3.50 -9.27
CA ARG A 217 11.34 -4.20 -10.55
C ARG A 217 12.50 -3.65 -11.39
N GLY A 218 13.42 -4.53 -11.79
CA GLY A 218 14.63 -4.19 -12.54
C GLY A 218 15.77 -3.59 -11.72
N GLU A 219 15.62 -3.50 -10.39
CA GLU A 219 16.65 -2.97 -9.49
C GLU A 219 17.09 -4.02 -8.47
N TYR A 220 16.15 -4.64 -7.75
CA TYR A 220 16.42 -5.66 -6.73
C TYR A 220 15.20 -6.51 -6.42
N ILE A 221 15.47 -7.74 -5.99
CA ILE A 221 14.45 -8.69 -5.54
C ILE A 221 14.02 -8.43 -4.09
N GLN A 222 12.91 -9.05 -3.71
CA GLN A 222 12.40 -9.02 -2.34
C GLN A 222 13.36 -9.68 -1.34
N ASP A 223 13.57 -9.06 -0.19
CA ASP A 223 14.24 -9.68 0.95
C ASP A 223 13.30 -10.63 1.69
N SER A 224 13.18 -11.83 1.14
CA SER A 224 12.28 -12.84 1.70
C SER A 224 12.65 -13.27 3.12
N ASN A 225 13.94 -13.22 3.48
CA ASN A 225 14.39 -13.57 4.83
C ASN A 225 13.90 -12.52 5.85
N PHE A 226 13.99 -11.25 5.50
CA PHE A 226 13.50 -10.16 6.35
C PHE A 226 11.98 -10.24 6.56
N ILE A 227 11.23 -10.48 5.49
CA ILE A 227 9.77 -10.59 5.55
C ILE A 227 9.33 -11.83 6.32
N ASN A 228 10.01 -12.96 6.12
CA ASN A 228 9.71 -14.20 6.84
C ASN A 228 10.02 -14.07 8.34
N GLU A 229 11.11 -13.38 8.71
CA GLU A 229 11.42 -13.07 10.11
C GLU A 229 10.30 -12.25 10.76
N TYR A 230 9.85 -11.19 10.11
CA TYR A 230 8.73 -10.38 10.58
C TYR A 230 7.45 -11.20 10.80
N PHE A 231 7.05 -11.99 9.80
CA PHE A 231 5.84 -12.80 9.92
C PHE A 231 5.95 -13.93 10.95
N ALA A 232 7.16 -14.48 11.16
CA ALA A 232 7.40 -15.43 12.23
C ALA A 232 7.20 -14.79 13.62
N ILE A 233 7.79 -13.60 13.83
CA ILE A 233 7.61 -12.80 15.05
C ILE A 233 6.12 -12.48 15.26
N GLY A 234 5.43 -12.00 14.21
CA GLY A 234 4.01 -11.67 14.29
C GLY A 234 3.13 -12.87 14.60
N THR A 235 3.44 -14.03 14.02
CA THR A 235 2.71 -15.28 14.26
C THR A 235 2.88 -15.75 15.70
N GLU A 236 4.08 -15.62 16.25
CA GLU A 236 4.34 -15.97 17.65
C GLU A 236 3.63 -15.00 18.60
N ALA A 237 3.69 -13.70 18.33
CA ALA A 237 2.97 -12.68 19.10
C ALA A 237 1.44 -12.87 19.04
N TYR A 238 0.90 -13.34 17.91
CA TYR A 238 -0.52 -13.71 17.80
C TYR A 238 -0.87 -14.89 18.70
N LYS A 239 -0.05 -15.95 18.72
CA LYS A 239 -0.31 -17.18 19.50
C LYS A 239 -0.15 -17.00 20.99
N THR A 240 0.88 -16.28 21.40
CA THR A 240 1.27 -16.16 22.83
C THR A 240 0.72 -14.92 23.53
N GLY A 241 0.39 -13.88 22.75
CA GLY A 241 0.08 -12.55 23.27
C GLY A 241 1.30 -11.72 23.63
N ASP A 242 2.51 -12.30 23.58
CA ASP A 242 3.77 -11.59 23.86
C ASP A 242 4.15 -10.69 22.68
N LYS A 243 4.31 -9.41 22.93
CA LYS A 243 4.64 -8.40 21.94
C LYS A 243 6.11 -7.95 21.98
N GLU A 244 6.94 -8.47 22.89
CA GLU A 244 8.30 -7.96 23.11
C GLU A 244 9.16 -8.04 21.82
N ALA A 245 9.16 -9.19 21.14
CA ALA A 245 9.91 -9.38 19.89
C ALA A 245 9.41 -8.44 18.76
N MET A 246 8.09 -8.23 18.67
CA MET A 246 7.49 -7.31 17.70
C MET A 246 7.87 -5.86 17.97
N GLU A 247 7.80 -5.42 19.24
CA GLU A 247 8.21 -4.07 19.64
C GLU A 247 9.71 -3.83 19.39
N LYS A 248 10.54 -4.85 19.63
CA LYS A 248 11.96 -4.80 19.28
C LYS A 248 12.17 -4.64 17.79
N PHE A 249 11.47 -5.42 16.97
CA PHE A 249 11.53 -5.33 15.50
C PHE A 249 11.12 -3.94 15.00
N LEU A 250 9.96 -3.44 15.46
CA LEU A 250 9.46 -2.11 15.12
C LEU A 250 10.43 -1.00 15.54
N SER A 251 11.00 -1.11 16.74
CA SER A 251 11.97 -0.13 17.24
C SER A 251 13.23 -0.15 16.38
N THR A 252 13.77 -1.33 16.05
CA THR A 252 15.02 -1.47 15.31
C THR A 252 14.91 -0.93 13.89
N TYR A 253 13.83 -1.24 13.15
CA TYR A 253 13.75 -0.99 11.73
C TYR A 253 12.83 0.18 11.34
N TYR A 254 11.93 0.63 12.24
CA TYR A 254 10.90 1.61 11.90
C TYR A 254 10.89 2.87 12.76
N ARG A 255 11.23 2.78 14.07
CA ARG A 255 11.11 3.92 14.98
C ARG A 255 12.44 4.58 15.31
N ASN A 256 13.52 3.82 15.48
CA ASN A 256 14.83 4.36 15.84
C ASN A 256 15.61 5.01 14.68
N PRO A 257 15.56 4.45 13.43
CA PRO A 257 16.19 5.13 12.30
C PRO A 257 15.57 6.51 12.07
N ARG A 258 16.41 7.56 12.13
CA ARG A 258 15.98 8.97 11.96
C ARG A 258 15.91 9.40 10.51
N SER A 259 16.55 8.62 9.63
CA SER A 259 16.62 8.84 8.20
C SER A 259 16.56 7.52 7.45
N HIS A 260 16.35 7.61 6.13
CA HIS A 260 16.45 6.43 5.27
C HIS A 260 17.88 5.84 5.28
N ALA A 261 18.91 6.70 5.37
CA ALA A 261 20.31 6.25 5.47
C ALA A 261 20.54 5.42 6.74
N ASP A 262 20.06 5.88 7.91
CA ASP A 262 20.18 5.12 9.16
C ASP A 262 19.51 3.74 9.05
N TYR A 263 18.36 3.67 8.37
CA TYR A 263 17.70 2.41 8.10
C TYR A 263 18.56 1.46 7.25
N LEU A 264 19.17 1.97 6.18
CA LEU A 264 20.04 1.16 5.32
C LEU A 264 21.30 0.67 6.07
N GLU A 265 21.84 1.47 6.99
CA GLU A 265 22.95 1.06 7.87
C GLU A 265 22.53 -0.10 8.79
N VAL A 266 21.32 -0.03 9.38
CA VAL A 266 20.77 -1.11 10.23
C VAL A 266 20.55 -2.39 9.44
N VAL A 267 20.07 -2.31 8.20
CA VAL A 267 19.89 -3.47 7.30
C VAL A 267 21.22 -4.07 6.91
N GLY A 268 22.21 -3.24 6.61
CA GLY A 268 23.56 -3.62 6.23
C GLY A 268 23.75 -3.73 4.72
N LEU A 269 24.89 -3.19 4.26
CA LEU A 269 25.21 -3.10 2.83
C LEU A 269 25.35 -4.47 2.16
N GLU A 270 25.94 -5.45 2.82
CA GLU A 270 26.13 -6.80 2.29
C GLU A 270 24.78 -7.44 1.95
N ARG A 271 23.79 -7.32 2.84
CA ARG A 271 22.44 -7.82 2.65
C ARG A 271 21.78 -7.15 1.45
N LEU A 272 21.83 -5.83 1.38
CA LEU A 272 21.23 -5.06 0.28
C LEU A 272 21.85 -5.42 -1.08
N LEU A 273 23.19 -5.51 -1.16
CA LEU A 273 23.87 -5.88 -2.40
C LEU A 273 23.55 -7.29 -2.86
N GLY A 274 23.27 -8.22 -1.93
CA GLY A 274 22.83 -9.57 -2.25
C GLY A 274 21.44 -9.68 -2.89
N LEU A 275 20.64 -8.59 -2.86
CA LEU A 275 19.30 -8.54 -3.45
C LEU A 275 19.27 -8.00 -4.88
N ARG A 276 20.39 -7.54 -5.44
CA ARG A 276 20.41 -6.98 -6.81
C ARG A 276 20.00 -8.02 -7.84
N GLU A 277 19.15 -7.62 -8.77
CA GLU A 277 18.95 -8.33 -10.04
C GLU A 277 20.14 -8.04 -10.96
N TYR A 278 20.73 -9.11 -11.52
CA TYR A 278 21.85 -9.03 -12.49
C TYR A 278 21.32 -9.09 -13.91
#